data_c00eeeeaac15f16be256b043ad14f84a
#
_entry.id   c00eeeeaac15f16be256b043ad14f84a
#
_cell.length_a   1.000
_cell.length_b   1.000
_cell.length_c   1.000
_cell.angle_alpha   90.00
_cell.angle_beta   90.00
_cell.angle_gamma   90.00
#
_symmetry.space_group_name_H-M   'P 1'
#
loop_
_entity.id
_entity.type
_entity.pdbx_description
1 polymer ?
#
loop_
_entity_poly.entity_id
_entity_poly.type
_entity_poly.pdbx_seq_one_letter_code
_entity_poly.pdbx_strand_id
1 'polypeptide(L)'
;MRKHTQAHTQSSNIILLVFTVFLIVTGIILTIGDVKALSKPEPFVHYNAPDTEVVTLCAQEEVVEDSDGFVDTRDLKELRTLMEECEANMTAAHDMAEAARALGYEENHDVIELATEEWERAEELYTRYKEVYDEENAIWVARAEEYPVATYVWQFLDDAGYNDYVIAGIIGNMMVECGGHTLALEPYIYSIDGYYGLCQWSRGYQDRVGDTDTEYQCQFLLDTIVYEIDTYGHLYKRGFDYSSFISLTNEKDAALAFARSYERCGFISYGARRACATTAYNYFVE
;
A
#
# COMPACT_ATOMS: atom_id res chain seq x y z
N MET A 1 38.58 -37.07 37.91
CA MET A 1 38.19 -37.02 36.48
C MET A 1 36.67 -37.14 36.27
N ARG A 2 35.81 -36.39 36.98
CA ARG A 2 34.34 -36.46 36.79
C ARG A 2 33.64 -35.09 36.75
N LYS A 3 34.38 -33.98 36.77
CA LYS A 3 33.79 -32.62 36.72
C LYS A 3 33.75 -31.98 35.31
N HIS A 4 34.50 -32.49 34.33
CA HIS A 4 34.54 -31.89 32.97
C HIS A 4 33.43 -32.40 32.03
N THR A 5 32.76 -33.51 32.36
CA THR A 5 31.70 -34.06 31.47
C THR A 5 30.33 -33.44 31.71
N GLN A 6 30.10 -32.80 32.85
CA GLN A 6 28.82 -32.19 33.19
C GLN A 6 28.62 -30.80 32.52
N ALA A 7 29.69 -30.04 32.36
CA ALA A 7 29.63 -28.71 31.75
C ALA A 7 29.34 -28.77 30.24
N HIS A 8 29.89 -29.79 29.56
CA HIS A 8 29.67 -29.93 28.09
C HIS A 8 28.24 -30.38 27.75
N THR A 9 27.58 -31.13 28.60
CA THR A 9 26.19 -31.59 28.38
C THR A 9 25.18 -30.47 28.65
N GLN A 10 25.50 -29.57 29.57
CA GLN A 10 24.63 -28.44 29.87
C GLN A 10 24.65 -27.37 28.72
N SER A 11 25.84 -27.08 28.21
CA SER A 11 26.00 -26.16 27.06
C SER A 11 25.27 -26.65 25.78
N SER A 12 25.36 -27.96 25.50
CA SER A 12 24.66 -28.52 24.32
C SER A 12 23.13 -28.49 24.43
N ASN A 13 22.59 -28.60 25.66
CA ASN A 13 21.14 -28.52 25.89
C ASN A 13 20.61 -27.09 25.80
N ILE A 14 21.41 -26.09 26.17
CA ILE A 14 21.08 -24.68 26.08
C ILE A 14 21.02 -24.25 24.62
N ILE A 15 22.01 -24.62 23.79
CA ILE A 15 22.02 -24.36 22.34
C ILE A 15 20.82 -25.01 21.67
N LEU A 16 20.44 -26.22 22.04
CA LEU A 16 19.26 -26.90 21.50
C LEU A 16 17.95 -26.21 21.92
N LEU A 17 17.88 -25.68 23.15
CA LEU A 17 16.71 -24.97 23.66
C LEU A 17 16.53 -23.62 22.93
N VAL A 18 17.59 -22.84 22.74
CA VAL A 18 17.61 -21.57 22.03
C VAL A 18 17.21 -21.81 20.56
N PHE A 19 17.73 -22.85 19.90
CA PHE A 19 17.33 -23.21 18.54
C PHE A 19 15.87 -23.66 18.45
N THR A 20 15.36 -24.35 19.46
CA THR A 20 13.95 -24.79 19.50
C THR A 20 13.01 -23.62 19.73
N VAL A 21 13.36 -22.66 20.58
CA VAL A 21 12.58 -21.43 20.80
C VAL A 21 12.62 -20.55 19.54
N PHE A 22 13.76 -20.42 18.87
CA PHE A 22 13.88 -19.69 17.62
C PHE A 22 13.04 -20.31 16.50
N LEU A 23 13.02 -21.64 16.39
CA LEU A 23 12.15 -22.36 15.42
C LEU A 23 10.66 -22.24 15.76
N ILE A 24 10.30 -22.16 17.05
CA ILE A 24 8.90 -21.94 17.47
C ILE A 24 8.48 -20.49 17.17
N VAL A 25 9.31 -19.51 17.45
CA VAL A 25 9.03 -18.10 17.17
C VAL A 25 8.93 -17.85 15.66
N THR A 26 9.88 -18.35 14.87
CA THR A 26 9.81 -18.27 13.40
C THR A 26 8.63 -19.06 12.82
N GLY A 27 8.29 -20.23 13.40
CA GLY A 27 7.10 -21.00 13.03
C GLY A 27 5.78 -20.29 13.38
N ILE A 28 5.73 -19.55 14.47
CA ILE A 28 4.56 -18.75 14.87
C ILE A 28 4.42 -17.52 13.96
N ILE A 29 5.52 -16.86 13.57
CA ILE A 29 5.49 -15.73 12.63
C ILE A 29 4.98 -16.19 11.26
N LEU A 30 5.43 -17.34 10.75
CA LEU A 30 4.94 -17.92 9.50
C LEU A 30 3.44 -18.31 9.59
N THR A 31 2.98 -18.84 10.75
CA THR A 31 1.55 -19.18 10.93
C THR A 31 0.66 -17.97 11.17
N ILE A 32 1.16 -16.88 11.76
CA ILE A 32 0.41 -15.62 11.92
C ILE A 32 0.27 -14.91 10.57
N GLY A 33 1.27 -14.97 9.71
CA GLY A 33 1.18 -14.47 8.32
C GLY A 33 0.06 -15.18 7.54
N ASP A 34 -0.01 -16.51 7.63
CA ASP A 34 -1.05 -17.31 6.97
C ASP A 34 -2.46 -17.10 7.57
N VAL A 35 -2.58 -16.79 8.86
CA VAL A 35 -3.89 -16.55 9.51
C VAL A 35 -4.43 -15.15 9.20
N LYS A 36 -3.56 -14.12 9.06
CA LYS A 36 -4.01 -12.79 8.61
C LYS A 36 -4.49 -12.80 7.15
N ALA A 37 -3.98 -13.69 6.32
CA ALA A 37 -4.49 -13.89 4.95
C ALA A 37 -5.91 -14.49 4.89
N LEU A 38 -6.37 -15.13 5.99
CA LEU A 38 -7.70 -15.77 6.08
C LEU A 38 -8.80 -14.87 6.69
N SER A 39 -8.49 -13.66 7.15
CA SER A 39 -9.45 -12.75 7.80
C SER A 39 -9.81 -11.50 6.98
N LYS A 40 -9.79 -11.58 5.65
CA LYS A 40 -10.43 -10.54 4.82
C LYS A 40 -11.94 -10.71 4.93
N PRO A 41 -12.72 -9.63 5.19
CA PRO A 41 -14.17 -9.70 5.09
C PRO A 41 -14.52 -10.09 3.65
N GLU A 42 -15.43 -11.07 3.50
CA GLU A 42 -15.88 -11.50 2.18
C GLU A 42 -16.49 -10.32 1.43
N PRO A 43 -16.03 -10.01 0.21
CA PRO A 43 -16.73 -9.08 -0.65
C PRO A 43 -18.06 -9.71 -1.06
N PHE A 44 -19.13 -8.95 -0.97
CA PHE A 44 -20.44 -9.36 -1.45
C PHE A 44 -20.34 -9.82 -2.91
N VAL A 45 -20.69 -11.10 -3.10
CA VAL A 45 -20.63 -11.84 -4.35
C VAL A 45 -21.63 -11.27 -5.36
N HIS A 46 -21.21 -10.99 -6.56
CA HIS A 46 -21.63 -11.68 -7.80
C HIS A 46 -21.04 -11.01 -9.04
N TYR A 47 -19.84 -11.39 -9.38
CA TYR A 47 -19.45 -11.51 -10.79
C TYR A 47 -18.38 -12.58 -10.89
N ASN A 48 -18.67 -13.69 -11.58
CA ASN A 48 -17.69 -14.69 -11.96
C ASN A 48 -16.76 -14.06 -13.01
N ALA A 49 -15.66 -13.46 -12.54
CA ALA A 49 -14.50 -13.26 -13.38
C ALA A 49 -13.70 -14.58 -13.39
N PRO A 50 -13.17 -15.02 -14.52
CA PRO A 50 -12.26 -16.16 -14.54
C PRO A 50 -11.03 -15.84 -13.70
N ASP A 51 -10.54 -16.85 -12.97
CA ASP A 51 -9.31 -16.80 -12.18
C ASP A 51 -8.16 -16.19 -12.99
N THR A 52 -7.96 -14.90 -12.87
CA THR A 52 -6.77 -14.25 -13.37
C THR A 52 -5.88 -14.05 -12.16
N GLU A 53 -4.85 -14.90 -12.03
CA GLU A 53 -3.73 -14.60 -11.13
C GLU A 53 -3.24 -13.18 -11.47
N VAL A 54 -3.46 -12.24 -10.55
CA VAL A 54 -2.84 -10.92 -10.64
C VAL A 54 -1.36 -11.15 -10.43
N VAL A 55 -0.63 -11.27 -11.53
CA VAL A 55 0.82 -11.24 -11.51
C VAL A 55 1.20 -9.81 -11.17
N THR A 56 1.48 -9.57 -9.90
CA THR A 56 2.11 -8.33 -9.42
C THR A 56 3.51 -8.27 -10.02
N LEU A 57 3.64 -7.69 -11.21
CA LEU A 57 4.88 -7.24 -11.80
C LEU A 57 5.16 -5.82 -11.29
N CYS A 58 5.25 -5.67 -9.98
CA CYS A 58 5.99 -4.55 -9.42
C CYS A 58 7.47 -4.81 -9.72
N ALA A 59 8.13 -3.87 -10.39
CA ALA A 59 9.58 -3.83 -10.37
C ALA A 59 9.97 -3.83 -8.88
N GLN A 60 10.59 -4.91 -8.42
CA GLN A 60 11.20 -4.92 -7.10
C GLN A 60 12.35 -3.92 -7.20
N GLU A 61 12.15 -2.70 -6.70
CA GLU A 61 13.27 -1.88 -6.29
C GLU A 61 14.05 -2.72 -5.28
N GLU A 62 15.35 -2.89 -5.50
CA GLU A 62 16.21 -3.55 -4.51
C GLU A 62 16.09 -2.75 -3.23
N VAL A 63 15.42 -3.32 -2.24
CA VAL A 63 15.36 -2.77 -0.89
C VAL A 63 16.79 -2.74 -0.37
N VAL A 64 17.34 -1.55 -0.24
CA VAL A 64 18.70 -1.35 0.29
C VAL A 64 18.57 -1.20 1.80
N GLU A 65 18.84 -2.30 2.50
CA GLU A 65 19.04 -2.25 3.95
C GLU A 65 20.41 -1.63 4.27
N ASP A 66 20.47 -0.73 5.22
CA ASP A 66 21.76 -0.27 5.75
C ASP A 66 22.39 -1.33 6.67
N SER A 67 23.62 -1.09 7.15
CA SER A 67 24.35 -2.05 7.98
C SER A 67 23.63 -2.38 9.30
N ASP A 68 22.67 -1.57 9.70
CA ASP A 68 21.92 -1.68 10.96
C ASP A 68 20.54 -2.32 10.73
N GLY A 69 20.18 -2.62 9.47
CA GLY A 69 18.91 -3.22 9.07
C GLY A 69 17.78 -2.22 8.85
N PHE A 70 18.10 -0.93 8.69
CA PHE A 70 17.12 0.10 8.35
C PHE A 70 16.81 0.06 6.84
N VAL A 71 15.53 0.00 6.52
CA VAL A 71 14.99 0.09 5.16
C VAL A 71 14.68 1.55 4.86
N ASP A 72 15.32 2.12 3.84
CA ASP A 72 15.04 3.49 3.41
C ASP A 72 13.78 3.51 2.53
N THR A 73 12.65 3.74 3.16
CA THR A 73 11.35 3.85 2.50
C THR A 73 10.61 5.09 2.99
N ARG A 74 9.75 5.64 2.14
CA ARG A 74 8.82 6.74 2.47
C ARG A 74 7.35 6.35 2.30
N ASP A 75 7.10 5.10 1.98
CA ASP A 75 5.75 4.55 1.91
C ASP A 75 5.17 4.39 3.32
N LEU A 76 4.07 5.10 3.62
CA LEU A 76 3.46 5.09 4.96
C LEU A 76 2.95 3.71 5.39
N LYS A 77 2.55 2.87 4.45
CA LYS A 77 2.05 1.53 4.73
C LYS A 77 3.20 0.58 5.05
N GLU A 78 4.29 0.69 4.29
CA GLU A 78 5.52 -0.05 4.56
C GLU A 78 6.16 0.39 5.87
N LEU A 79 6.28 1.69 6.13
CA LEU A 79 6.77 2.23 7.41
C LEU A 79 5.96 1.72 8.61
N ARG A 80 4.64 1.68 8.49
CA ARG A 80 3.77 1.11 9.54
C ARG A 80 4.04 -0.36 9.78
N THR A 81 4.22 -1.14 8.71
CA THR A 81 4.56 -2.56 8.80
C THR A 81 5.90 -2.77 9.51
N LEU A 82 6.93 -2.00 9.13
CA LEU A 82 8.25 -2.06 9.74
C LEU A 82 8.22 -1.66 11.23
N MET A 83 7.42 -0.67 11.60
CA MET A 83 7.20 -0.31 13.01
C MET A 83 6.52 -1.44 13.80
N GLU A 84 5.49 -2.08 13.23
CA GLU A 84 4.82 -3.25 13.85
C GLU A 84 5.79 -4.43 14.02
N GLU A 85 6.70 -4.66 13.08
CA GLU A 85 7.76 -5.67 13.19
C GLU A 85 8.76 -5.34 14.30
N CYS A 86 9.15 -4.08 14.44
CA CYS A 86 10.02 -3.66 15.55
C CYS A 86 9.33 -3.88 16.92
N GLU A 87 8.04 -3.54 17.06
CA GLU A 87 7.27 -3.80 18.29
C GLU A 87 7.18 -5.29 18.60
N ALA A 88 7.00 -6.14 17.60
CA ALA A 88 6.99 -7.59 17.77
C ALA A 88 8.36 -8.12 18.22
N ASN A 89 9.46 -7.59 17.68
CA ASN A 89 10.82 -7.96 18.05
C ASN A 89 11.14 -7.51 19.49
N MET A 90 10.76 -6.31 19.89
CA MET A 90 10.87 -5.84 21.27
C MET A 90 10.12 -6.75 22.23
N THR A 91 8.90 -7.14 21.90
CA THR A 91 8.09 -8.05 22.71
C THR A 91 8.77 -9.41 22.85
N ALA A 92 9.27 -9.98 21.76
CA ALA A 92 9.98 -11.27 21.78
C ALA A 92 11.27 -11.23 22.62
N ALA A 93 12.03 -10.15 22.51
CA ALA A 93 13.24 -9.94 23.32
C ALA A 93 12.92 -9.82 24.82
N HIS A 94 11.85 -9.08 25.17
CA HIS A 94 11.37 -9.00 26.55
C HIS A 94 10.98 -10.37 27.11
N ASP A 95 10.18 -11.13 26.38
CA ASP A 95 9.73 -12.47 26.81
C ASP A 95 10.90 -13.43 26.97
N MET A 96 11.93 -13.33 26.13
CA MET A 96 13.15 -14.14 26.24
C MET A 96 13.92 -13.80 27.51
N ALA A 97 14.07 -12.52 27.86
CA ALA A 97 14.73 -12.09 29.09
C ALA A 97 13.94 -12.55 30.34
N GLU A 98 12.61 -12.40 30.35
CA GLU A 98 11.75 -12.84 31.42
C GLU A 98 11.80 -14.37 31.64
N ALA A 99 11.78 -15.13 30.56
CA ALA A 99 11.91 -16.58 30.60
C ALA A 99 13.28 -17.02 31.19
N ALA A 100 14.37 -16.33 30.83
CA ALA A 100 15.69 -16.56 31.36
C ALA A 100 15.74 -16.26 32.86
N ARG A 101 15.19 -15.15 33.34
CA ARG A 101 15.06 -14.78 34.74
C ARG A 101 14.25 -15.82 35.52
N ALA A 102 13.15 -16.31 34.98
CA ALA A 102 12.31 -17.34 35.58
C ALA A 102 13.04 -18.69 35.74
N LEU A 103 14.03 -18.95 34.89
CA LEU A 103 14.93 -20.11 34.98
C LEU A 103 16.08 -19.90 35.96
N GLY A 104 16.19 -18.71 36.59
CA GLY A 104 17.19 -18.38 37.61
C GLY A 104 18.53 -17.93 37.03
N TYR A 105 18.56 -17.45 35.77
CA TYR A 105 19.76 -16.83 35.24
C TYR A 105 19.94 -15.42 35.84
N GLU A 106 21.22 -15.06 36.08
CA GLU A 106 21.57 -13.72 36.54
C GLU A 106 21.52 -12.70 35.41
N GLU A 107 21.39 -11.39 35.69
CA GLU A 107 21.25 -10.30 34.68
C GLU A 107 22.43 -10.22 33.70
N ASN A 108 23.61 -10.68 34.07
CA ASN A 108 24.80 -10.75 33.22
C ASN A 108 24.93 -12.08 32.47
N HIS A 109 23.86 -12.86 32.35
CA HIS A 109 23.89 -14.09 31.59
C HIS A 109 23.72 -13.78 30.07
N ASP A 110 24.52 -14.42 29.25
CA ASP A 110 24.60 -14.19 27.79
C ASP A 110 23.22 -14.12 27.09
N VAL A 111 22.24 -14.88 27.59
CA VAL A 111 20.87 -14.86 27.03
C VAL A 111 20.14 -13.57 27.36
N ILE A 112 20.32 -13.01 28.56
CA ILE A 112 19.70 -11.75 28.97
C ILE A 112 20.39 -10.57 28.26
N GLU A 113 21.73 -10.64 28.17
CA GLU A 113 22.50 -9.63 27.43
C GLU A 113 22.07 -9.60 25.97
N LEU A 114 21.95 -10.75 25.28
CA LEU A 114 21.48 -10.84 23.91
C LEU A 114 20.04 -10.29 23.76
N ALA A 115 19.14 -10.64 24.67
CA ALA A 115 17.77 -10.11 24.65
C ALA A 115 17.74 -8.59 24.80
N THR A 116 18.64 -8.04 25.62
CA THR A 116 18.76 -6.59 25.81
C THR A 116 19.28 -5.91 24.54
N GLU A 117 20.31 -6.46 23.90
CA GLU A 117 20.86 -5.96 22.64
C GLU A 117 19.81 -5.98 21.52
N GLU A 118 19.02 -7.05 21.40
CA GLU A 118 17.93 -7.14 20.39
C GLU A 118 16.79 -6.17 20.70
N TRP A 119 16.44 -5.93 21.97
CA TRP A 119 15.47 -4.90 22.34
C TRP A 119 15.97 -3.51 21.93
N GLU A 120 17.20 -3.14 22.32
CA GLU A 120 17.77 -1.82 22.03
C GLU A 120 17.83 -1.56 20.53
N ARG A 121 18.22 -2.57 19.74
CA ARG A 121 18.24 -2.49 18.28
C ARG A 121 16.85 -2.27 17.69
N ALA A 122 15.86 -3.03 18.14
CA ALA A 122 14.48 -2.89 17.65
C ALA A 122 13.88 -1.53 18.06
N GLU A 123 14.19 -1.01 19.25
CA GLU A 123 13.76 0.32 19.72
C GLU A 123 14.39 1.45 18.89
N GLU A 124 15.67 1.32 18.53
CA GLU A 124 16.35 2.28 17.66
C GLU A 124 15.74 2.31 16.27
N LEU A 125 15.50 1.14 15.65
CA LEU A 125 14.84 1.03 14.34
C LEU A 125 13.42 1.59 14.38
N TYR A 126 12.63 1.25 15.39
CA TYR A 126 11.28 1.79 15.58
C TYR A 126 11.29 3.31 15.63
N THR A 127 12.23 3.88 16.38
CA THR A 127 12.34 5.35 16.52
C THR A 127 12.64 6.01 15.18
N ARG A 128 13.57 5.46 14.40
CA ARG A 128 13.92 5.96 13.06
C ARG A 128 12.73 5.85 12.09
N TYR A 129 12.04 4.71 12.05
CA TYR A 129 10.85 4.55 11.20
C TYR A 129 9.73 5.48 11.61
N LYS A 130 9.54 5.68 12.92
CA LYS A 130 8.52 6.61 13.43
C LYS A 130 8.79 8.06 13.04
N GLU A 131 10.04 8.51 13.07
CA GLU A 131 10.42 9.85 12.63
C GLU A 131 10.08 10.06 11.15
N VAL A 132 10.46 9.11 10.27
CA VAL A 132 10.14 9.17 8.85
C VAL A 132 8.62 9.11 8.63
N TYR A 133 7.92 8.23 9.34
CA TYR A 133 6.46 8.12 9.27
C TYR A 133 5.77 9.44 9.66
N ASP A 134 6.20 10.07 10.75
CA ASP A 134 5.60 11.33 11.22
C ASP A 134 5.82 12.46 10.20
N GLU A 135 7.00 12.54 9.56
CA GLU A 135 7.30 13.49 8.49
C GLU A 135 6.41 13.27 7.26
N GLU A 136 6.34 12.05 6.74
CA GLU A 136 5.52 11.73 5.56
C GLU A 136 4.02 11.88 5.84
N ASN A 137 3.57 11.44 7.01
CA ASN A 137 2.17 11.60 7.42
C ASN A 137 1.76 13.07 7.53
N ALA A 138 2.66 13.96 7.99
CA ALA A 138 2.39 15.38 8.04
C ALA A 138 2.18 15.97 6.62
N ILE A 139 2.91 15.51 5.62
CA ILE A 139 2.72 15.89 4.22
C ILE A 139 1.32 15.46 3.74
N TRP A 140 0.92 14.21 4.01
CA TRP A 140 -0.40 13.71 3.61
C TRP A 140 -1.55 14.42 4.33
N VAL A 141 -1.38 14.78 5.61
CA VAL A 141 -2.35 15.60 6.35
C VAL A 141 -2.50 16.98 5.70
N ALA A 142 -1.40 17.64 5.36
CA ALA A 142 -1.44 18.94 4.69
C ALA A 142 -2.11 18.87 3.30
N ARG A 143 -1.81 17.81 2.53
CA ARG A 143 -2.47 17.54 1.23
C ARG A 143 -3.98 17.33 1.40
N ALA A 144 -4.40 16.60 2.43
CA ALA A 144 -5.81 16.37 2.72
C ALA A 144 -6.54 17.62 3.20
N GLU A 145 -5.86 18.55 3.87
CA GLU A 145 -6.41 19.87 4.23
C GLU A 145 -6.60 20.76 3.01
N GLU A 146 -5.66 20.72 2.06
CA GLU A 146 -5.71 21.56 0.85
C GLU A 146 -6.67 21.00 -0.21
N TYR A 147 -6.57 19.69 -0.52
CA TYR A 147 -7.38 19.01 -1.53
C TYR A 147 -7.95 17.68 -1.01
N PRO A 148 -8.95 17.71 -0.12
CA PRO A 148 -9.40 16.52 0.59
C PRO A 148 -9.90 15.39 -0.34
N VAL A 149 -10.63 15.74 -1.40
CA VAL A 149 -11.17 14.74 -2.33
C VAL A 149 -10.07 14.14 -3.20
N ALA A 150 -9.18 14.95 -3.76
CA ALA A 150 -8.08 14.45 -4.59
C ALA A 150 -7.12 13.58 -3.78
N THR A 151 -6.81 13.96 -2.53
CA THR A 151 -5.98 13.20 -1.62
C THR A 151 -6.63 11.85 -1.27
N TYR A 152 -7.94 11.85 -0.98
CA TYR A 152 -8.69 10.63 -0.76
C TYR A 152 -8.66 9.70 -1.97
N VAL A 153 -8.92 10.23 -3.18
CA VAL A 153 -8.90 9.45 -4.43
C VAL A 153 -7.51 8.85 -4.67
N TRP A 154 -6.45 9.64 -4.42
CA TRP A 154 -5.08 9.15 -4.56
C TRP A 154 -4.82 7.95 -3.66
N GLN A 155 -5.04 8.11 -2.35
CA GLN A 155 -4.83 7.04 -1.36
C GLN A 155 -5.69 5.81 -1.64
N PHE A 156 -6.94 6.00 -2.06
CA PHE A 156 -7.85 4.90 -2.39
C PHE A 156 -7.35 4.06 -3.58
N LEU A 157 -6.83 4.71 -4.62
CA LEU A 157 -6.29 4.03 -5.79
C LEU A 157 -4.91 3.39 -5.51
N ASP A 158 -4.10 4.02 -4.69
CA ASP A 158 -2.82 3.47 -4.22
C ASP A 158 -3.06 2.20 -3.38
N ASP A 159 -3.99 2.22 -2.44
CA ASP A 159 -4.42 1.04 -1.67
C ASP A 159 -4.99 -0.09 -2.55
N ALA A 160 -5.55 0.28 -3.71
CA ALA A 160 -6.02 -0.69 -4.71
C ALA A 160 -4.88 -1.23 -5.60
N GLY A 161 -3.63 -0.76 -5.42
CA GLY A 161 -2.43 -1.25 -6.10
C GLY A 161 -2.13 -0.61 -7.44
N TYR A 162 -2.69 0.56 -7.73
CA TYR A 162 -2.29 1.34 -8.92
C TYR A 162 -0.98 2.06 -8.65
N ASN A 163 -0.14 2.20 -9.69
CA ASN A 163 1.08 3.00 -9.58
C ASN A 163 0.78 4.50 -9.77
N ASP A 164 1.69 5.35 -9.30
CA ASP A 164 1.58 6.80 -9.29
C ASP A 164 1.23 7.42 -10.65
N TYR A 165 1.80 6.89 -11.74
CA TYR A 165 1.53 7.40 -13.09
C TYR A 165 0.09 7.16 -13.52
N VAL A 166 -0.45 6.00 -13.17
CA VAL A 166 -1.83 5.63 -13.48
C VAL A 166 -2.79 6.43 -12.60
N ILE A 167 -2.52 6.57 -11.32
CA ILE A 167 -3.31 7.39 -10.39
C ILE A 167 -3.35 8.84 -10.87
N ALA A 168 -2.20 9.42 -11.17
CA ALA A 168 -2.12 10.78 -11.70
C ALA A 168 -2.89 10.95 -13.01
N GLY A 169 -2.84 9.94 -13.89
CA GLY A 169 -3.59 9.91 -15.13
C GLY A 169 -5.11 9.92 -14.91
N ILE A 170 -5.61 9.13 -13.96
CA ILE A 170 -7.03 9.07 -13.58
C ILE A 170 -7.47 10.42 -12.96
N ILE A 171 -6.72 10.91 -11.96
CA ILE A 171 -7.02 12.21 -11.32
C ILE A 171 -6.96 13.35 -12.32
N GLY A 172 -6.01 13.35 -13.27
CA GLY A 172 -5.94 14.34 -14.32
C GLY A 172 -7.20 14.38 -15.22
N ASN A 173 -7.87 13.25 -15.40
CA ASN A 173 -9.18 13.20 -16.05
C ASN A 173 -10.27 13.78 -15.15
N MET A 174 -10.33 13.41 -13.88
CA MET A 174 -11.29 13.94 -12.92
C MET A 174 -11.17 15.47 -12.75
N MET A 175 -9.95 16.02 -12.78
CA MET A 175 -9.71 17.47 -12.76
C MET A 175 -10.40 18.19 -13.92
N VAL A 176 -10.46 17.57 -15.09
CA VAL A 176 -11.16 18.13 -16.26
C VAL A 176 -12.67 17.95 -16.15
N GLU A 177 -13.14 16.84 -15.58
CA GLU A 177 -14.55 16.53 -15.45
C GLU A 177 -15.25 17.32 -14.34
N CYS A 178 -14.64 17.42 -13.17
CA CYS A 178 -15.28 18.00 -11.99
C CYS A 178 -14.42 18.97 -11.18
N GLY A 179 -13.13 19.17 -11.51
CA GLY A 179 -12.18 19.99 -10.74
C GLY A 179 -11.87 21.36 -11.35
N GLY A 180 -12.50 21.73 -12.47
CA GLY A 180 -12.20 23.00 -13.15
C GLY A 180 -10.72 23.12 -13.56
N HIS A 181 -10.07 22.01 -13.89
CA HIS A 181 -8.65 21.85 -14.21
C HIS A 181 -7.71 22.04 -12.99
N THR A 182 -8.23 21.86 -11.78
CA THR A 182 -7.46 21.92 -10.51
C THR A 182 -7.70 20.63 -9.69
N LEU A 183 -6.91 20.46 -8.63
CA LEU A 183 -7.09 19.35 -7.67
C LEU A 183 -8.32 19.53 -6.76
N ALA A 184 -9.03 20.67 -6.83
CA ALA A 184 -10.28 20.89 -6.10
C ALA A 184 -11.43 20.10 -6.74
N LEU A 185 -11.41 18.78 -6.61
CA LEU A 185 -12.43 17.90 -7.18
C LEU A 185 -13.77 18.07 -6.46
N GLU A 186 -14.85 18.16 -7.22
CA GLU A 186 -16.23 18.31 -6.73
C GLU A 186 -17.05 17.04 -7.02
N PRO A 187 -17.10 16.04 -6.09
CA PRO A 187 -17.70 14.74 -6.35
C PRO A 187 -19.24 14.78 -6.50
N TYR A 188 -19.87 15.89 -6.11
CA TYR A 188 -21.34 16.04 -6.16
C TYR A 188 -21.85 16.91 -7.31
N ILE A 189 -20.97 17.26 -8.25
CA ILE A 189 -21.34 18.15 -9.35
C ILE A 189 -22.13 17.40 -10.43
N TYR A 190 -23.18 18.07 -10.92
CA TYR A 190 -23.90 17.69 -12.14
C TYR A 190 -23.53 18.61 -13.30
N SER A 191 -23.17 18.04 -14.45
CA SER A 191 -23.06 18.86 -15.68
C SER A 191 -24.43 19.30 -16.19
N ILE A 192 -24.42 20.25 -17.11
CA ILE A 192 -25.65 20.75 -17.75
C ILE A 192 -26.39 19.64 -18.54
N ASP A 193 -25.65 18.64 -19.02
CA ASP A 193 -26.19 17.47 -19.73
C ASP A 193 -26.63 16.35 -18.77
N GLY A 194 -26.48 16.56 -17.46
CA GLY A 194 -26.87 15.64 -16.41
C GLY A 194 -25.91 14.50 -16.19
N TYR A 195 -24.62 14.65 -16.51
CA TYR A 195 -23.55 13.75 -16.02
C TYR A 195 -23.20 14.10 -14.57
N TYR A 196 -22.70 13.11 -13.81
CA TYR A 196 -22.51 13.27 -12.37
C TYR A 196 -21.15 12.77 -11.89
N GLY A 197 -20.62 13.47 -10.91
CA GLY A 197 -19.53 13.01 -10.04
C GLY A 197 -18.14 13.14 -10.64
N LEU A 198 -17.20 12.44 -10.03
CA LEU A 198 -15.76 12.52 -10.31
C LEU A 198 -15.39 12.28 -11.77
N CYS A 199 -16.00 11.30 -12.43
CA CYS A 199 -15.78 10.98 -13.83
C CYS A 199 -16.96 11.42 -14.72
N GLN A 200 -17.86 12.25 -14.24
CA GLN A 200 -19.04 12.72 -14.97
C GLN A 200 -19.79 11.57 -15.67
N TRP A 201 -20.13 10.53 -14.89
CA TRP A 201 -20.83 9.35 -15.42
C TRP A 201 -22.16 9.71 -16.08
N SER A 202 -22.42 9.09 -17.23
CA SER A 202 -23.64 9.32 -17.98
C SER A 202 -24.90 8.85 -17.23
N ARG A 203 -26.07 9.31 -17.69
CA ARG A 203 -27.38 8.93 -17.10
C ARG A 203 -27.60 7.41 -16.98
N GLY A 204 -27.00 6.60 -17.85
CA GLY A 204 -27.09 5.14 -17.73
C GLY A 204 -26.38 4.55 -16.50
N TYR A 205 -25.47 5.29 -15.88
CA TYR A 205 -24.78 4.93 -14.65
C TYR A 205 -25.33 5.64 -13.42
N GLN A 206 -26.14 6.71 -13.57
CA GLN A 206 -26.64 7.51 -12.46
C GLN A 206 -27.47 6.72 -11.46
N ASP A 207 -28.26 5.74 -11.91
CA ASP A 207 -29.03 4.86 -11.02
C ASP A 207 -28.11 4.05 -10.10
N ARG A 208 -26.81 3.95 -10.43
CA ARG A 208 -25.78 3.22 -9.69
C ARG A 208 -24.83 4.12 -8.90
N VAL A 209 -24.56 5.33 -9.38
CA VAL A 209 -23.57 6.27 -8.80
C VAL A 209 -24.26 7.47 -8.14
N GLY A 210 -25.50 7.81 -8.51
CA GLY A 210 -26.16 9.07 -8.13
C GLY A 210 -26.22 9.33 -6.63
N ASP A 211 -25.98 10.60 -6.24
CA ASP A 211 -25.98 11.15 -4.88
C ASP A 211 -25.09 10.42 -3.87
N THR A 212 -24.06 9.70 -4.34
CA THR A 212 -23.16 8.94 -3.50
C THR A 212 -21.93 9.77 -3.11
N ASP A 213 -21.32 9.39 -1.98
CA ASP A 213 -20.08 9.99 -1.50
C ASP A 213 -18.87 9.61 -2.36
N THR A 214 -17.72 10.20 -2.02
CA THR A 214 -16.45 10.00 -2.75
C THR A 214 -16.02 8.53 -2.70
N GLU A 215 -16.18 7.85 -1.57
CA GLU A 215 -15.80 6.46 -1.39
C GLU A 215 -16.57 5.54 -2.34
N TYR A 216 -17.89 5.69 -2.40
CA TYR A 216 -18.70 4.90 -3.31
C TYR A 216 -18.35 5.17 -4.79
N GLN A 217 -18.07 6.43 -5.15
CA GLN A 217 -17.66 6.78 -6.51
C GLN A 217 -16.30 6.16 -6.88
N CYS A 218 -15.35 6.13 -5.96
CA CYS A 218 -14.07 5.44 -6.14
C CYS A 218 -14.26 3.93 -6.29
N GLN A 219 -15.09 3.32 -5.44
CA GLN A 219 -15.42 1.90 -5.56
C GLN A 219 -16.10 1.58 -6.89
N PHE A 220 -17.05 2.43 -7.33
CA PHE A 220 -17.71 2.27 -8.62
C PHE A 220 -16.73 2.36 -9.80
N LEU A 221 -15.72 3.25 -9.69
CA LEU A 221 -14.63 3.32 -10.67
C LEU A 221 -13.89 1.98 -10.73
N LEU A 222 -13.48 1.40 -9.59
CA LEU A 222 -12.80 0.11 -9.54
C LEU A 222 -13.64 -1.03 -10.11
N ASP A 223 -14.93 -1.05 -9.80
CA ASP A 223 -15.87 -2.07 -10.29
C ASP A 223 -16.05 -2.05 -11.82
N THR A 224 -15.80 -0.90 -12.45
CA THR A 224 -16.08 -0.70 -13.89
C THR A 224 -14.84 -0.59 -14.76
N ILE A 225 -13.70 -0.15 -14.19
CA ILE A 225 -12.51 0.22 -14.99
C ILE A 225 -11.95 -0.94 -15.80
N VAL A 226 -11.92 -2.15 -15.24
CA VAL A 226 -11.43 -3.36 -15.93
C VAL A 226 -12.26 -3.61 -17.18
N TYR A 227 -13.59 -3.68 -17.03
CA TYR A 227 -14.49 -3.93 -18.14
C TYR A 227 -14.42 -2.84 -19.22
N GLU A 228 -14.39 -1.59 -18.82
CA GLU A 228 -14.38 -0.45 -19.75
C GLU A 228 -13.06 -0.41 -20.54
N ILE A 229 -11.92 -0.63 -19.89
CA ILE A 229 -10.62 -0.61 -20.57
C ILE A 229 -10.45 -1.85 -21.46
N ASP A 230 -10.82 -3.05 -21.02
CA ASP A 230 -10.75 -4.26 -21.85
C ASP A 230 -11.65 -4.16 -23.09
N THR A 231 -12.81 -3.55 -22.94
CA THR A 231 -13.76 -3.38 -24.05
C THR A 231 -13.32 -2.29 -25.02
N TYR A 232 -12.87 -1.14 -24.51
CA TYR A 232 -12.63 0.07 -25.31
C TYR A 232 -11.17 0.49 -25.42
N GLY A 233 -10.22 -0.24 -24.82
CA GLY A 233 -8.79 0.06 -24.87
C GLY A 233 -8.24 0.14 -26.29
N HIS A 234 -8.86 -0.55 -27.24
CA HIS A 234 -8.55 -0.46 -28.67
C HIS A 234 -8.71 0.97 -29.25
N LEU A 235 -9.50 1.83 -28.60
CA LEU A 235 -9.64 3.26 -28.97
C LEU A 235 -8.38 4.06 -28.60
N TYR A 236 -7.62 3.63 -27.61
CA TYR A 236 -6.31 4.19 -27.30
C TYR A 236 -5.24 3.63 -28.22
N LYS A 237 -5.10 2.28 -28.21
CA LYS A 237 -4.10 1.57 -29.01
C LYS A 237 -4.60 0.17 -29.32
N ARG A 238 -4.35 -0.34 -30.53
CA ARG A 238 -4.70 -1.72 -30.90
C ARG A 238 -4.07 -2.73 -29.94
N GLY A 239 -4.89 -3.60 -29.37
CA GLY A 239 -4.46 -4.63 -28.41
C GLY A 239 -4.14 -4.10 -27.03
N PHE A 240 -4.57 -2.88 -26.70
CA PHE A 240 -4.47 -2.31 -25.36
C PHE A 240 -5.61 -2.83 -24.49
N ASP A 241 -5.26 -3.29 -23.30
CA ASP A 241 -6.14 -3.89 -22.30
C ASP A 241 -5.86 -3.31 -20.91
N TYR A 242 -6.58 -3.79 -19.91
CA TYR A 242 -6.40 -3.35 -18.53
C TYR A 242 -4.99 -3.63 -17.99
N SER A 243 -4.41 -4.81 -18.31
CA SER A 243 -3.04 -5.14 -17.90
C SER A 243 -2.02 -4.15 -18.48
N SER A 244 -2.21 -3.75 -19.73
CA SER A 244 -1.38 -2.71 -20.36
C SER A 244 -1.59 -1.33 -19.71
N PHE A 245 -2.80 -1.03 -19.25
CA PHE A 245 -3.12 0.23 -18.59
C PHE A 245 -2.42 0.38 -17.25
N ILE A 246 -2.53 -0.61 -16.37
CA ILE A 246 -1.93 -0.57 -15.04
C ILE A 246 -0.39 -0.61 -15.07
N SER A 247 0.20 -1.02 -16.20
CA SER A 247 1.65 -1.07 -16.42
C SER A 247 2.23 0.21 -17.03
N LEU A 248 1.42 1.25 -17.25
CA LEU A 248 1.90 2.52 -17.78
C LEU A 248 2.82 3.23 -16.77
N THR A 249 3.93 3.76 -17.28
CA THR A 249 4.96 4.46 -16.50
C THR A 249 5.12 5.92 -16.94
N ASN A 250 4.04 6.52 -17.43
CA ASN A 250 3.98 7.92 -17.77
C ASN A 250 2.55 8.45 -17.55
N GLU A 251 2.42 9.48 -16.76
CA GLU A 251 1.14 10.07 -16.34
C GLU A 251 0.31 10.64 -17.51
N LYS A 252 0.99 11.17 -18.54
CA LYS A 252 0.32 11.72 -19.72
C LYS A 252 -0.26 10.64 -20.62
N ASP A 253 0.44 9.51 -20.71
CA ASP A 253 -0.04 8.35 -21.47
C ASP A 253 -1.16 7.66 -20.72
N ALA A 254 -1.08 7.55 -19.38
CA ALA A 254 -2.16 7.05 -18.53
C ALA A 254 -3.41 7.94 -18.65
N ALA A 255 -3.26 9.26 -18.59
CA ALA A 255 -4.38 10.18 -18.79
C ALA A 255 -5.04 10.03 -20.16
N LEU A 256 -4.25 9.87 -21.21
CA LEU A 256 -4.78 9.70 -22.57
C LEU A 256 -5.44 8.33 -22.75
N ALA A 257 -4.87 7.28 -22.18
CA ALA A 257 -5.44 5.94 -22.20
C ALA A 257 -6.80 5.91 -21.50
N PHE A 258 -6.89 6.47 -20.29
CA PHE A 258 -8.13 6.59 -19.54
C PHE A 258 -9.17 7.45 -20.28
N ALA A 259 -8.79 8.61 -20.79
CA ALA A 259 -9.64 9.49 -21.57
C ALA A 259 -10.29 8.80 -22.78
N ARG A 260 -9.55 7.93 -23.45
CA ARG A 260 -10.02 7.26 -24.69
C ARG A 260 -10.79 5.98 -24.44
N SER A 261 -10.43 5.23 -23.40
CA SER A 261 -11.01 3.92 -23.11
C SER A 261 -12.13 3.98 -22.07
N TYR A 262 -11.91 4.70 -20.97
CA TYR A 262 -12.90 4.82 -19.90
C TYR A 262 -13.90 5.96 -20.15
N GLU A 263 -13.41 7.20 -20.27
CA GLU A 263 -14.25 8.39 -20.47
C GLU A 263 -14.86 8.47 -21.88
N ARG A 264 -14.15 7.95 -22.87
CA ARG A 264 -14.52 8.01 -24.31
C ARG A 264 -14.81 9.44 -24.78
N CYS A 265 -14.11 10.40 -24.22
CA CYS A 265 -14.30 11.81 -24.48
C CYS A 265 -13.66 12.24 -25.81
N GLY A 266 -14.05 13.44 -26.28
CA GLY A 266 -13.54 14.02 -27.54
C GLY A 266 -12.07 14.46 -27.42
N PHE A 267 -11.37 14.45 -28.56
CA PHE A 267 -9.94 14.78 -28.66
C PHE A 267 -9.56 16.20 -28.20
N ILE A 268 -10.51 17.12 -28.14
CA ILE A 268 -10.29 18.53 -27.75
C ILE A 268 -9.78 18.62 -26.32
N SER A 269 -10.22 17.74 -25.42
CA SER A 269 -9.81 17.74 -23.99
C SER A 269 -8.52 16.99 -23.70
N TYR A 270 -7.93 16.25 -24.64
CA TYR A 270 -6.76 15.39 -24.37
C TYR A 270 -5.54 16.18 -23.87
N GLY A 271 -5.31 17.39 -24.43
CA GLY A 271 -4.21 18.25 -23.97
C GLY A 271 -4.37 18.70 -22.52
N ALA A 272 -5.59 19.10 -22.13
CA ALA A 272 -5.90 19.51 -20.78
C ALA A 272 -5.74 18.33 -19.78
N ARG A 273 -6.25 17.13 -20.11
CA ARG A 273 -6.15 15.94 -19.26
C ARG A 273 -4.70 15.52 -18.99
N ARG A 274 -3.85 15.56 -20.02
CA ARG A 274 -2.42 15.30 -19.89
C ARG A 274 -1.72 16.35 -19.03
N ALA A 275 -2.05 17.63 -19.17
CA ALA A 275 -1.50 18.70 -18.34
C ALA A 275 -1.95 18.55 -16.87
N CYS A 276 -3.23 18.25 -16.65
CA CYS A 276 -3.78 18.00 -15.31
C CYS A 276 -3.11 16.76 -14.65
N ALA A 277 -2.86 15.69 -15.42
CA ALA A 277 -2.14 14.52 -14.90
C ALA A 277 -0.73 14.87 -14.44
N THR A 278 0.01 15.70 -15.20
CA THR A 278 1.32 16.18 -14.74
C THR A 278 1.20 17.03 -13.47
N THR A 279 0.15 17.87 -13.35
CA THR A 279 -0.10 18.63 -12.13
C THR A 279 -0.36 17.71 -10.93
N ALA A 280 -1.18 16.65 -11.11
CA ALA A 280 -1.45 15.69 -10.06
C ALA A 280 -0.18 14.91 -9.68
N TYR A 281 0.59 14.45 -10.66
CA TYR A 281 1.83 13.72 -10.40
C TYR A 281 2.82 14.58 -9.60
N ASN A 282 3.09 15.81 -10.03
CA ASN A 282 4.02 16.70 -9.33
C ASN A 282 3.55 17.05 -7.91
N TYR A 283 2.25 17.14 -7.67
CA TYR A 283 1.71 17.45 -6.36
C TYR A 283 1.81 16.28 -5.37
N PHE A 284 1.58 15.06 -5.83
CA PHE A 284 1.53 13.90 -4.95
C PHE A 284 2.84 13.11 -4.87
N VAL A 285 3.74 13.22 -5.86
CA VAL A 285 4.97 12.42 -5.95
C VAL A 285 6.23 13.27 -5.79
N GLU A 286 6.29 14.49 -6.38
CA GLU A 286 7.43 15.42 -6.26
C GLU A 286 7.28 16.38 -5.07
#